data_0e0d43f83e5eef8e00c56cf37a6be488
#
_entry.id   0e0d43f83e5eef8e00c56cf37a6be488
#
_cell.length_a   1.000
_cell.length_b   1.000
_cell.length_c   1.000
_cell.angle_alpha   90.00
_cell.angle_beta   90.00
_cell.angle_gamma   90.00
#
_symmetry.space_group_name_H-M   'P 1'
#
loop_
_entity.id
_entity.type
_entity.pdbx_description
1 polymer ?
#
loop_
_entity_poly.entity_id
_entity_poly.type
_entity_poly.pdbx_seq_one_letter_code
_entity_poly.pdbx_strand_id
1 'polypeptide(L)'
;MKFQTRRREALVGNELEIRTTTSYALVSEDKSNVGFTVYCMYIHRTSDNRRGDDDQWVLKKRYSELEAFRRLLFKRIEDWEYTVRREFARKTAVDRRKTFAVISNAMRRAISPSFPKKHIRSDKPAVIKERVVRLPNFVRRLLGVYTDLAVYKTNSQLQADGFATSWAQLCKIFSELETFLEIPQPQKDAEVQRQSAVLALRDFNDSISTVEEDANEQACSICLNEDPVADEARPVVALPCGHHFHEDCVIDWFSTSPTCPLCRRSSHL
;
A
#
# COMPACT_ATOMS: atom_id res chain seq x y z
N MET A 1 -7.02 11.43 -16.46
CA MET A 1 -5.85 10.53 -16.27
C MET A 1 -4.82 11.04 -15.26
N LYS A 2 -4.46 12.32 -15.22
CA LYS A 2 -3.51 12.87 -14.22
C LYS A 2 -4.03 12.76 -12.77
N PHE A 3 -5.33 12.95 -12.54
CA PHE A 3 -5.96 12.88 -11.21
C PHE A 3 -5.99 11.46 -10.62
N GLN A 4 -6.26 10.43 -11.40
CA GLN A 4 -6.20 9.05 -10.92
C GLN A 4 -4.79 8.62 -10.47
N THR A 5 -3.74 9.21 -11.04
CA THR A 5 -2.35 8.95 -10.62
C THR A 5 -2.06 9.55 -9.26
N ARG A 6 -2.51 10.80 -8.99
CA ARG A 6 -2.39 11.47 -7.68
C ARG A 6 -3.14 10.72 -6.58
N ARG A 7 -4.39 10.32 -6.83
CA ARG A 7 -5.19 9.51 -5.89
C ARG A 7 -4.49 8.20 -5.52
N ARG A 8 -3.78 7.59 -6.47
CA ARG A 8 -3.00 6.37 -6.22
C ARG A 8 -1.76 6.64 -5.38
N GLU A 9 -1.05 7.75 -5.62
CA GLU A 9 0.13 8.13 -4.83
C GLU A 9 -0.24 8.45 -3.38
N ALA A 10 -1.37 9.10 -3.14
CA ALA A 10 -1.87 9.42 -1.80
C ALA A 10 -2.30 8.17 -1.00
N LEU A 11 -2.73 7.09 -1.66
CA LEU A 11 -3.05 5.81 -1.00
C LEU A 11 -1.80 5.15 -0.37
N VAL A 12 -0.60 5.46 -0.85
CA VAL A 12 0.68 4.89 -0.38
C VAL A 12 1.21 5.58 0.90
N GLY A 13 0.70 6.78 1.22
CA GLY A 13 1.26 7.67 2.26
C GLY A 13 0.93 7.31 3.71
N ASN A 14 0.31 6.17 4.02
CA ASN A 14 0.03 5.80 5.41
C ASN A 14 1.31 5.50 6.17
N GLU A 15 1.60 6.32 7.17
CA GLU A 15 2.71 6.10 8.10
C GLU A 15 2.46 4.82 8.89
N LEU A 16 3.31 3.82 8.64
CA LEU A 16 3.36 2.59 9.41
C LEU A 16 4.49 2.68 10.42
N GLU A 17 4.18 2.55 11.70
CA GLU A 17 5.19 2.36 12.71
C GLU A 17 5.48 0.87 12.88
N ILE A 18 6.77 0.50 12.84
CA ILE A 18 7.22 -0.87 13.05
C ILE A 18 8.23 -0.87 14.17
N ARG A 19 7.83 -1.37 15.33
CA ARG A 19 8.74 -1.62 16.47
C ARG A 19 9.26 -3.04 16.37
N THR A 20 10.55 -3.23 16.57
CA THR A 20 11.17 -4.55 16.43
C THR A 20 11.87 -4.95 17.71
N THR A 21 11.52 -6.12 18.20
CA THR A 21 12.23 -6.82 19.27
C THR A 21 12.81 -8.13 18.72
N THR A 22 13.66 -8.77 19.51
CA THR A 22 14.21 -10.09 19.16
C THR A 22 13.89 -11.08 20.25
N SER A 23 13.58 -12.30 19.84
CA SER A 23 13.50 -13.46 20.71
C SER A 23 14.45 -14.56 20.22
N TYR A 24 14.84 -15.44 21.13
CA TYR A 24 15.68 -16.58 20.80
C TYR A 24 14.85 -17.86 20.88
N ALA A 25 14.84 -18.61 19.80
CA ALA A 25 14.13 -19.88 19.72
C ALA A 25 15.10 -21.05 19.56
N LEU A 26 14.81 -22.16 20.24
CA LEU A 26 15.53 -23.41 20.13
C LEU A 26 14.64 -24.40 19.38
N VAL A 27 15.20 -25.04 18.37
CA VAL A 27 14.57 -26.21 17.73
C VAL A 27 15.44 -27.41 18.04
N SER A 28 14.79 -28.43 18.60
CA SER A 28 15.44 -29.72 18.85
C SER A 28 15.25 -30.58 17.60
N GLU A 29 16.28 -30.68 16.79
CA GLU A 29 16.35 -31.61 15.66
C GLU A 29 17.44 -32.67 15.98
N ASP A 30 17.07 -33.94 15.97
CA ASP A 30 17.93 -35.13 16.05
C ASP A 30 19.25 -34.93 16.85
N LYS A 31 19.11 -34.76 18.19
CA LYS A 31 20.23 -34.63 19.16
C LYS A 31 21.06 -33.32 19.11
N SER A 32 20.68 -32.34 18.28
CA SER A 32 21.32 -31.02 18.33
C SER A 32 20.28 -29.93 18.56
N ASN A 33 20.46 -29.11 19.60
CA ASN A 33 19.65 -27.91 19.81
C ASN A 33 20.24 -26.79 18.94
N VAL A 34 19.54 -26.47 17.84
CA VAL A 34 19.91 -25.35 17.01
C VAL A 34 19.11 -24.11 17.42
N GLY A 35 19.84 -23.12 17.91
CA GLY A 35 19.22 -21.84 18.30
C GLY A 35 19.27 -20.81 17.17
N PHE A 36 18.24 -19.97 17.09
CA PHE A 36 18.20 -18.88 16.12
C PHE A 36 17.43 -17.66 16.66
N THR A 37 17.80 -16.48 16.13
CA THR A 37 17.13 -15.23 16.45
C THR A 37 15.87 -15.08 15.60
N VAL A 38 14.75 -14.81 16.26
CA VAL A 38 13.46 -14.41 15.64
C VAL A 38 13.28 -12.91 15.83
N TYR A 39 12.98 -12.22 14.76
CA TYR A 39 12.66 -10.80 14.75
C TYR A 39 11.14 -10.64 14.85
N CYS A 40 10.68 -10.08 15.98
CA CYS A 40 9.28 -9.80 16.26
C CYS A 40 9.00 -8.34 15.90
N MET A 41 8.30 -8.12 14.80
CA MET A 41 7.97 -6.79 14.29
C MET A 41 6.51 -6.49 14.61
N TYR A 42 6.30 -5.54 15.51
CA TYR A 42 4.98 -5.01 15.89
C TYR A 42 4.63 -3.90 14.91
N ILE A 43 3.63 -4.13 14.11
CA ILE A 43 3.22 -3.26 13.00
C ILE A 43 1.90 -2.61 13.36
N HIS A 44 1.83 -1.28 13.33
CA HIS A 44 0.58 -0.55 13.51
C HIS A 44 0.53 0.68 12.59
N ARG A 45 -0.67 1.17 12.29
CA ARG A 45 -0.87 2.42 11.57
C ARG A 45 -0.90 3.58 12.53
N THR A 46 -0.20 4.66 12.20
CA THR A 46 -0.12 5.87 13.04
C THR A 46 -1.34 6.78 12.91
N SER A 47 -2.26 6.47 12.02
CA SER A 47 -3.47 7.27 11.84
C SER A 47 -4.49 7.02 12.94
N ASP A 48 -4.32 7.69 14.01
CA ASP A 48 -5.32 8.07 15.01
C ASP A 48 -5.09 7.58 16.44
N ASN A 49 -4.97 8.57 17.35
CA ASN A 49 -4.94 8.41 18.81
C ASN A 49 -6.25 7.84 19.42
N ARG A 50 -7.21 7.37 18.62
CA ARG A 50 -8.56 7.02 19.08
C ARG A 50 -8.99 5.58 18.87
N ARG A 51 -8.18 4.75 18.22
CA ARG A 51 -8.52 3.33 18.01
C ARG A 51 -7.65 2.43 18.88
N GLY A 52 -8.33 1.47 19.51
CA GLY A 52 -7.74 0.52 20.41
C GLY A 52 -6.75 -0.44 19.72
N ASP A 53 -6.24 -1.40 20.48
CA ASP A 53 -5.24 -2.42 20.13
C ASP A 53 -5.54 -3.24 18.85
N ASP A 54 -6.71 -3.08 18.22
CA ASP A 54 -7.16 -3.90 17.08
C ASP A 54 -6.43 -3.62 15.76
N ASP A 55 -5.68 -2.51 15.66
CA ASP A 55 -4.94 -2.14 14.46
C ASP A 55 -3.48 -2.61 14.45
N GLN A 56 -3.10 -3.42 15.44
CA GLN A 56 -1.74 -3.93 15.59
C GLN A 56 -1.68 -5.43 15.28
N TRP A 57 -0.66 -5.85 14.52
CA TRP A 57 -0.29 -7.28 14.42
C TRP A 57 1.20 -7.48 14.56
N VAL A 58 1.61 -8.72 14.82
CA VAL A 58 3.01 -9.07 15.05
C VAL A 58 3.50 -10.03 13.99
N LEU A 59 4.44 -9.59 13.17
CA LEU A 59 5.13 -10.42 12.20
C LEU A 59 6.38 -11.03 12.84
N LYS A 60 6.44 -12.36 12.96
CA LYS A 60 7.58 -13.09 13.54
C LYS A 60 8.33 -13.84 12.44
N LYS A 61 9.53 -13.37 12.11
CA LYS A 61 10.34 -14.00 11.03
C LYS A 61 11.80 -14.13 11.44
N ARG A 62 12.42 -15.18 10.96
CA ARG A 62 13.90 -15.32 10.97
C ARG A 62 14.51 -14.52 9.83
N TYR A 63 15.78 -14.16 9.96
CA TYR A 63 16.53 -13.54 8.86
C TYR A 63 16.50 -14.38 7.57
N SER A 64 16.65 -15.71 7.71
CA SER A 64 16.65 -16.64 6.56
C SER A 64 15.30 -16.64 5.81
N GLU A 65 14.17 -16.48 6.50
CA GLU A 65 12.85 -16.41 5.87
C GLU A 65 12.68 -15.10 5.10
N LEU A 66 13.10 -13.98 5.69
CA LEU A 66 13.08 -12.67 5.04
C LEU A 66 13.98 -12.63 3.80
N GLU A 67 15.17 -13.23 3.88
CA GLU A 67 16.10 -13.33 2.75
C GLU A 67 15.58 -14.28 1.65
N ALA A 68 15.00 -15.42 2.03
CA ALA A 68 14.41 -16.36 1.08
C ALA A 68 13.21 -15.70 0.35
N PHE A 69 12.35 -15.00 1.06
CA PHE A 69 11.23 -14.27 0.46
C PHE A 69 11.71 -13.16 -0.46
N ARG A 70 12.73 -12.39 -0.06
CA ARG A 70 13.33 -11.36 -0.90
C ARG A 70 13.83 -11.93 -2.24
N ARG A 71 14.49 -13.09 -2.23
CA ARG A 71 14.97 -13.77 -3.44
C ARG A 71 13.81 -14.29 -4.29
N LEU A 72 12.80 -14.87 -3.65
CA LEU A 72 11.59 -15.31 -4.35
C LEU A 72 10.91 -14.15 -5.06
N LEU A 73 10.70 -13.04 -4.35
CA LEU A 73 10.06 -11.84 -4.90
C LEU A 73 10.87 -11.25 -6.07
N PHE A 74 12.20 -11.21 -5.95
CA PHE A 74 13.09 -10.78 -7.05
C PHE A 74 12.84 -11.61 -8.31
N LYS A 75 12.85 -12.94 -8.19
CA LYS A 75 12.59 -13.84 -9.32
C LYS A 75 11.18 -13.64 -9.90
N ARG A 76 10.16 -13.48 -9.03
CA ARG A 76 8.78 -13.24 -9.47
C ARG A 76 8.67 -11.95 -10.29
N ILE A 77 9.36 -10.90 -9.87
CA ILE A 77 9.35 -9.60 -10.58
C ILE A 77 10.01 -9.76 -11.94
N GLU A 78 11.15 -10.45 -12.04
CA GLU A 78 11.83 -10.69 -13.33
C GLU A 78 10.95 -11.49 -14.29
N ASP A 79 10.34 -12.58 -13.82
CA ASP A 79 9.43 -13.42 -14.60
C ASP A 79 8.21 -12.62 -15.09
N TRP A 80 7.64 -11.79 -14.22
CA TRP A 80 6.52 -10.93 -14.54
C TRP A 80 6.89 -9.86 -15.58
N GLU A 81 8.00 -9.16 -15.41
CA GLU A 81 8.47 -8.15 -16.36
C GLU A 81 8.80 -8.74 -17.73
N TYR A 82 9.32 -9.96 -17.76
CA TYR A 82 9.54 -10.68 -19.01
C TYR A 82 8.22 -10.98 -19.73
N THR A 83 7.22 -11.46 -18.99
CA THR A 83 5.87 -11.74 -19.53
C THR A 83 5.22 -10.46 -20.05
N VAL A 84 5.25 -9.36 -19.28
CA VAL A 84 4.73 -8.05 -19.66
C VAL A 84 5.36 -7.59 -20.99
N ARG A 85 6.69 -7.68 -21.11
CA ARG A 85 7.39 -7.30 -22.36
C ARG A 85 6.93 -8.13 -23.56
N ARG A 86 6.72 -9.43 -23.39
CA ARG A 86 6.23 -10.32 -24.45
C ARG A 86 4.80 -9.99 -24.88
N GLU A 87 3.92 -9.69 -23.91
CA GLU A 87 2.53 -9.31 -24.19
C GLU A 87 2.46 -7.96 -24.89
N PHE A 88 3.29 -6.99 -24.51
CA PHE A 88 3.38 -5.69 -25.21
C PHE A 88 4.00 -5.74 -26.60
N ALA A 89 4.88 -6.70 -26.88
CA ALA A 89 5.42 -6.87 -28.22
C ALA A 89 4.33 -7.23 -29.26
N ARG A 90 3.20 -7.73 -28.79
CA ARG A 90 2.06 -8.16 -29.63
C ARG A 90 0.94 -7.11 -29.68
N LYS A 91 1.04 -5.98 -28.97
CA LYS A 91 -0.05 -5.01 -28.82
C LYS A 91 0.45 -3.56 -28.74
N THR A 92 -0.31 -2.65 -29.36
CA THR A 92 -0.04 -1.19 -29.39
C THR A 92 -0.75 -0.45 -28.25
N ALA A 93 -0.53 -0.81 -27.00
CA ALA A 93 -1.18 -0.17 -25.85
C ALA A 93 -0.21 0.75 -25.09
N VAL A 94 0.00 1.98 -25.59
CA VAL A 94 0.99 2.94 -25.03
C VAL A 94 0.66 3.34 -23.59
N ASP A 95 -0.61 3.56 -23.25
CA ASP A 95 -0.99 4.03 -21.91
C ASP A 95 -0.75 3.01 -20.81
N ARG A 96 -0.82 1.72 -21.13
CA ARG A 96 -0.60 0.65 -20.15
C ARG A 96 0.87 0.42 -19.82
N ARG A 97 1.79 0.76 -20.75
CA ARG A 97 3.23 0.69 -20.48
C ARG A 97 3.61 1.54 -19.28
N LYS A 98 2.99 2.72 -19.12
CA LYS A 98 3.23 3.60 -17.97
C LYS A 98 2.79 2.95 -16.66
N THR A 99 1.60 2.32 -16.64
CA THR A 99 1.07 1.63 -15.46
C THR A 99 1.97 0.48 -15.03
N PHE A 100 2.36 -0.38 -15.97
CA PHE A 100 3.27 -1.49 -15.67
C PHE A 100 4.66 -1.03 -15.24
N ALA A 101 5.17 0.08 -15.78
CA ALA A 101 6.44 0.67 -15.35
C ALA A 101 6.36 1.20 -13.90
N VAL A 102 5.25 1.81 -13.49
CA VAL A 102 5.02 2.25 -12.11
C VAL A 102 5.02 1.07 -11.16
N ILE A 103 4.27 0.00 -11.48
CA ILE A 103 4.22 -1.24 -10.69
C ILE A 103 5.62 -1.88 -10.58
N SER A 104 6.33 -2.03 -11.70
CA SER A 104 7.68 -2.58 -11.73
C SER A 104 8.63 -1.79 -10.83
N ASN A 105 8.62 -0.45 -10.95
CA ASN A 105 9.47 0.43 -10.15
C ASN A 105 9.15 0.35 -8.65
N ALA A 106 7.87 0.24 -8.26
CA ALA A 106 7.45 0.07 -6.87
C ALA A 106 8.00 -1.24 -6.30
N MET A 107 7.79 -2.36 -7.00
CA MET A 107 8.29 -3.68 -6.58
C MET A 107 9.82 -3.72 -6.49
N ARG A 108 10.54 -3.16 -7.49
CA ARG A 108 12.00 -3.13 -7.49
C ARG A 108 12.56 -2.28 -6.35
N ARG A 109 11.94 -1.15 -6.02
CA ARG A 109 12.32 -0.31 -4.87
C ARG A 109 12.16 -1.06 -3.55
N ALA A 110 11.18 -1.94 -3.40
CA ALA A 110 10.99 -2.73 -2.18
C ALA A 110 12.14 -3.72 -1.93
N ILE A 111 12.68 -4.33 -2.99
CA ILE A 111 13.79 -5.30 -2.89
C ILE A 111 15.19 -4.68 -2.99
N SER A 112 15.29 -3.36 -3.08
CA SER A 112 16.50 -2.54 -3.21
C SER A 112 17.64 -2.91 -2.24
N PRO A 113 18.89 -2.49 -2.50
CA PRO A 113 20.13 -2.97 -1.87
C PRO A 113 20.29 -2.70 -0.37
N SER A 114 19.38 -2.03 0.30
CA SER A 114 19.44 -1.77 1.75
C SER A 114 19.11 -2.97 2.65
N PHE A 115 18.96 -4.17 2.10
CA PHE A 115 18.75 -5.40 2.89
C PHE A 115 20.05 -5.79 3.61
N PRO A 116 20.00 -6.26 4.89
CA PRO A 116 21.19 -6.66 5.64
C PRO A 116 21.94 -7.80 4.94
N LYS A 117 23.25 -7.77 5.00
CA LYS A 117 24.07 -8.84 4.41
C LYS A 117 23.92 -10.16 5.15
N LYS A 118 24.08 -11.27 4.43
CA LYS A 118 24.18 -12.60 5.02
C LYS A 118 25.54 -12.74 5.72
N HIS A 119 25.50 -13.11 7.00
CA HIS A 119 26.69 -13.40 7.79
C HIS A 119 26.74 -14.89 8.13
N ILE A 120 27.95 -15.48 8.14
CA ILE A 120 28.17 -16.89 8.51
C ILE A 120 27.80 -17.10 9.98
N ARG A 121 28.15 -16.13 10.86
CA ARG A 121 27.77 -16.12 12.28
C ARG A 121 26.67 -15.08 12.48
N SER A 122 25.43 -15.55 12.44
CA SER A 122 24.24 -14.68 12.48
C SER A 122 23.84 -14.22 13.90
N ASP A 123 24.43 -14.80 14.92
CA ASP A 123 24.17 -14.61 16.35
C ASP A 123 25.01 -13.53 17.01
N LYS A 124 25.98 -12.94 16.29
CA LYS A 124 26.78 -11.85 16.84
C LYS A 124 25.91 -10.63 17.15
N PRO A 125 26.06 -10.00 18.35
CA PRO A 125 25.26 -8.84 18.76
C PRO A 125 25.24 -7.70 17.73
N ALA A 126 26.38 -7.41 17.09
CA ALA A 126 26.49 -6.39 16.05
C ALA A 126 25.62 -6.70 14.82
N VAL A 127 25.55 -7.96 14.41
CA VAL A 127 24.72 -8.43 13.28
C VAL A 127 23.22 -8.33 13.64
N ILE A 128 22.88 -8.73 14.86
CA ILE A 128 21.49 -8.62 15.36
C ILE A 128 21.07 -7.16 15.39
N LYS A 129 21.91 -6.26 15.93
CA LYS A 129 21.64 -4.81 16.00
C LYS A 129 21.43 -4.21 14.60
N GLU A 130 22.27 -4.54 13.62
CA GLU A 130 22.11 -4.12 12.23
C GLU A 130 20.74 -4.57 11.66
N ARG A 131 20.37 -5.84 11.90
CA ARG A 131 19.12 -6.42 11.39
C ARG A 131 17.88 -5.83 12.05
N VAL A 132 17.92 -5.56 13.35
CA VAL A 132 16.82 -4.88 14.07
C VAL A 132 16.49 -3.53 13.45
N VAL A 133 17.49 -2.81 12.92
CA VAL A 133 17.28 -1.52 12.25
C VAL A 133 16.84 -1.67 10.78
N ARG A 134 17.42 -2.62 10.04
CA ARG A 134 17.23 -2.70 8.59
C ARG A 134 16.04 -3.56 8.15
N LEU A 135 15.71 -4.64 8.88
CA LEU A 135 14.61 -5.53 8.50
C LEU A 135 13.21 -4.85 8.59
N PRO A 136 12.91 -4.00 9.59
CA PRO A 136 11.67 -3.23 9.58
C PRO A 136 11.49 -2.36 8.33
N ASN A 137 12.57 -1.75 7.84
CA ASN A 137 12.53 -0.95 6.63
C ASN A 137 12.24 -1.79 5.38
N PHE A 138 12.72 -3.03 5.34
CA PHE A 138 12.36 -3.97 4.27
C PHE A 138 10.87 -4.34 4.36
N VAL A 139 10.36 -4.69 5.54
CA VAL A 139 8.94 -5.02 5.76
C VAL A 139 8.04 -3.83 5.42
N ARG A 140 8.41 -2.61 5.84
CA ARG A 140 7.68 -1.39 5.48
C ARG A 140 7.55 -1.21 3.96
N ARG A 141 8.63 -1.44 3.22
CA ARG A 141 8.59 -1.39 1.74
C ARG A 141 7.71 -2.47 1.13
N LEU A 142 7.72 -3.69 1.70
CA LEU A 142 6.82 -4.76 1.25
C LEU A 142 5.34 -4.39 1.49
N LEU A 143 5.03 -3.78 2.64
CA LEU A 143 3.68 -3.28 2.93
C LEU A 143 3.26 -2.18 1.95
N GLY A 144 4.18 -1.27 1.59
CA GLY A 144 3.92 -0.28 0.55
C GLY A 144 3.58 -0.92 -0.80
N VAL A 145 4.36 -1.94 -1.21
CA VAL A 145 4.06 -2.70 -2.45
C VAL A 145 2.72 -3.41 -2.35
N TYR A 146 2.39 -4.00 -1.20
CA TYR A 146 1.09 -4.64 -0.99
C TYR A 146 -0.06 -3.64 -1.20
N THR A 147 0.03 -2.45 -0.61
CA THR A 147 -0.97 -1.38 -0.79
C THR A 147 -1.05 -0.93 -2.26
N ASP A 148 0.09 -0.70 -2.91
CA ASP A 148 0.14 -0.34 -4.34
C ASP A 148 -0.54 -1.40 -5.21
N LEU A 149 -0.21 -2.67 -5.01
CA LEU A 149 -0.77 -3.77 -5.80
C LEU A 149 -2.27 -3.97 -5.55
N ALA A 150 -2.75 -3.72 -4.34
CA ALA A 150 -4.17 -3.82 -4.01
C ALA A 150 -5.01 -2.84 -4.85
N VAL A 151 -4.52 -1.60 -5.06
CA VAL A 151 -5.17 -0.61 -5.94
C VAL A 151 -5.26 -1.12 -7.39
N TYR A 152 -4.22 -1.79 -7.88
CA TYR A 152 -4.25 -2.33 -9.24
C TYR A 152 -5.13 -3.56 -9.37
N LYS A 153 -5.27 -4.37 -8.31
CA LYS A 153 -6.14 -5.56 -8.28
C LYS A 153 -7.62 -5.20 -8.46
N THR A 154 -8.06 -4.06 -7.96
CA THR A 154 -9.45 -3.58 -8.13
C THR A 154 -9.73 -2.99 -9.51
N ASN A 155 -8.70 -2.75 -10.33
CA ASN A 155 -8.85 -2.15 -11.65
C ASN A 155 -9.17 -3.22 -12.72
N SER A 156 -10.47 -3.42 -12.99
CA SER A 156 -10.97 -4.37 -13.99
C SER A 156 -10.47 -4.12 -15.44
N GLN A 157 -10.06 -2.90 -15.77
CA GLN A 157 -9.54 -2.57 -17.10
C GLN A 157 -8.21 -3.28 -17.42
N LEU A 158 -7.40 -3.63 -16.39
CA LEU A 158 -6.17 -4.40 -16.60
C LEU A 158 -6.45 -5.88 -16.91
N GLN A 159 -7.61 -6.39 -16.50
CA GLN A 159 -8.01 -7.78 -16.74
C GLN A 159 -8.49 -8.02 -18.19
N ALA A 160 -9.12 -7.01 -18.80
CA ALA A 160 -9.95 -7.20 -20.01
C ALA A 160 -9.19 -7.38 -21.32
N ASP A 161 -7.93 -6.92 -21.47
CA ASP A 161 -7.38 -6.69 -22.80
C ASP A 161 -6.16 -7.55 -23.17
N GLY A 162 -6.16 -8.81 -22.79
CA GLY A 162 -5.16 -9.79 -23.27
C GLY A 162 -3.81 -9.71 -22.57
N PHE A 163 -3.79 -9.19 -21.34
CA PHE A 163 -2.67 -9.27 -20.40
C PHE A 163 -2.94 -10.32 -19.30
N ALA A 164 -3.68 -11.36 -19.64
CA ALA A 164 -4.17 -12.36 -18.68
C ALA A 164 -3.01 -13.07 -17.93
N THR A 165 -1.89 -13.35 -18.62
CA THR A 165 -0.77 -14.06 -18.02
C THR A 165 -0.02 -13.16 -17.05
N SER A 166 0.33 -11.94 -17.44
CA SER A 166 0.99 -10.98 -16.56
C SER A 166 0.10 -10.56 -15.39
N TRP A 167 -1.20 -10.46 -15.61
CA TRP A 167 -2.19 -10.22 -14.56
C TRP A 167 -2.23 -11.36 -13.54
N ALA A 168 -2.32 -12.61 -13.99
CA ALA A 168 -2.30 -13.78 -13.09
C ALA A 168 -1.01 -13.85 -12.26
N GLN A 169 0.13 -13.53 -12.87
CA GLN A 169 1.41 -13.46 -12.16
C GLN A 169 1.43 -12.33 -11.12
N LEU A 170 0.86 -11.17 -11.43
CA LEU A 170 0.75 -10.05 -10.49
C LEU A 170 -0.15 -10.41 -9.29
N CYS A 171 -1.29 -11.05 -9.55
CA CYS A 171 -2.18 -11.57 -8.50
C CYS A 171 -1.46 -12.60 -7.60
N LYS A 172 -0.60 -13.43 -8.18
CA LYS A 172 0.22 -14.38 -7.42
C LYS A 172 1.23 -13.67 -6.53
N ILE A 173 1.94 -12.66 -7.04
CA ILE A 173 2.87 -11.83 -6.24
C ILE A 173 2.12 -11.18 -5.07
N PHE A 174 0.92 -10.64 -5.32
CA PHE A 174 0.09 -10.05 -4.29
C PHE A 174 -0.29 -11.06 -3.19
N SER A 175 -0.76 -12.24 -3.57
CA SER A 175 -1.11 -13.31 -2.62
C SER A 175 0.09 -13.81 -1.82
N GLU A 176 1.27 -13.93 -2.46
CA GLU A 176 2.52 -14.31 -1.79
C GLU A 176 2.96 -13.23 -0.77
N LEU A 177 2.81 -11.94 -1.10
CA LEU A 177 3.05 -10.82 -0.16
C LEU A 177 2.10 -10.85 1.02
N GLU A 178 0.81 -11.01 0.77
CA GLU A 178 -0.24 -11.07 1.79
C GLU A 178 0.01 -12.20 2.79
N THR A 179 0.33 -13.39 2.28
CA THR A 179 0.64 -14.56 3.08
C THR A 179 1.93 -14.38 3.89
N PHE A 180 2.98 -13.84 3.27
CA PHE A 180 4.27 -13.63 3.93
C PHE A 180 4.20 -12.59 5.04
N LEU A 181 3.47 -11.49 4.81
CA LEU A 181 3.28 -10.40 5.76
C LEU A 181 2.26 -10.73 6.86
N GLU A 182 1.57 -11.87 6.75
CA GLU A 182 0.56 -12.33 7.72
C GLU A 182 -0.47 -11.25 8.04
N ILE A 183 -0.94 -10.52 6.99
CA ILE A 183 -1.86 -9.40 7.16
C ILE A 183 -3.20 -9.93 7.69
N PRO A 184 -3.69 -9.43 8.85
CA PRO A 184 -4.96 -9.87 9.42
C PRO A 184 -6.16 -9.48 8.54
N GLN A 185 -7.24 -10.24 8.61
CA GLN A 185 -8.44 -9.98 7.82
C GLN A 185 -9.04 -8.58 8.04
N PRO A 186 -9.15 -8.06 9.28
CA PRO A 186 -9.63 -6.69 9.50
C PRO A 186 -8.82 -5.62 8.75
N GLN A 187 -7.50 -5.79 8.68
CA GLN A 187 -6.62 -4.87 7.95
C GLN A 187 -6.83 -4.93 6.43
N LYS A 188 -7.10 -6.13 5.90
CA LYS A 188 -7.43 -6.33 4.47
C LYS A 188 -8.76 -5.65 4.14
N ASP A 189 -9.77 -5.84 4.98
CA ASP A 189 -11.10 -5.28 4.78
C ASP A 189 -11.07 -3.74 4.88
N ALA A 190 -10.34 -3.19 5.84
CA ALA A 190 -10.13 -1.75 5.97
C ALA A 190 -9.45 -1.16 4.73
N GLU A 191 -8.44 -1.84 4.18
CA GLU A 191 -7.76 -1.39 2.97
C GLU A 191 -8.68 -1.41 1.75
N VAL A 192 -9.49 -2.46 1.58
CA VAL A 192 -10.48 -2.54 0.49
C VAL A 192 -11.51 -1.41 0.60
N GLN A 193 -12.02 -1.14 1.80
CA GLN A 193 -12.97 -0.06 2.04
C GLN A 193 -12.38 1.31 1.72
N ARG A 194 -11.15 1.56 2.18
CA ARG A 194 -10.42 2.80 1.89
C ARG A 194 -10.21 3.01 0.39
N GLN A 195 -9.76 1.98 -0.31
CA GLN A 195 -9.55 2.05 -1.76
C GLN A 195 -10.87 2.29 -2.49
N SER A 196 -11.94 1.62 -2.10
CA SER A 196 -13.27 1.81 -2.68
C SER A 196 -13.78 3.24 -2.48
N ALA A 197 -13.55 3.82 -1.29
CA ALA A 197 -13.91 5.20 -1.01
C ALA A 197 -13.13 6.21 -1.89
N VAL A 198 -11.82 6.01 -2.05
CA VAL A 198 -11.00 6.87 -2.93
C VAL A 198 -11.38 6.75 -4.40
N LEU A 199 -11.71 5.53 -4.85
CA LEU A 199 -12.13 5.31 -6.24
C LEU A 199 -13.54 5.86 -6.53
N ALA A 200 -14.38 6.02 -5.51
CA ALA A 200 -15.72 6.60 -5.62
C ALA A 200 -15.72 8.14 -5.70
N LEU A 201 -14.60 8.81 -5.47
CA LEU A 201 -14.47 10.25 -5.59
C LEU A 201 -14.71 10.70 -7.04
N ARG A 202 -15.52 11.74 -7.21
CA ARG A 202 -15.82 12.38 -8.50
C ARG A 202 -15.17 13.74 -8.56
N ASP A 203 -14.64 14.13 -9.72
CA ASP A 203 -14.12 15.47 -9.92
C ASP A 203 -15.28 16.46 -9.94
N PHE A 204 -15.14 17.58 -9.20
CA PHE A 204 -16.23 18.54 -9.03
C PHE A 204 -16.67 19.16 -10.36
N ASN A 205 -15.74 19.37 -11.30
CA ASN A 205 -16.03 19.96 -12.62
C ASN A 205 -16.93 19.10 -13.52
N ASP A 206 -17.04 17.79 -13.27
CA ASP A 206 -17.91 16.91 -14.04
C ASP A 206 -19.37 16.94 -13.56
N SER A 207 -19.63 17.61 -12.43
CA SER A 207 -20.94 17.65 -11.76
C SER A 207 -21.72 18.92 -11.99
N ILE A 208 -21.14 19.96 -12.60
CA ILE A 208 -21.78 21.27 -12.79
C ILE A 208 -22.50 21.30 -14.16
N SER A 209 -23.63 20.64 -14.25
CA SER A 209 -24.54 20.87 -15.37
C SER A 209 -25.98 21.26 -15.00
N THR A 210 -26.34 21.44 -13.73
CA THR A 210 -27.77 21.74 -13.41
C THR A 210 -28.09 22.64 -12.24
N VAL A 211 -27.16 23.23 -11.47
CA VAL A 211 -27.56 24.15 -10.39
C VAL A 211 -26.63 25.37 -10.34
N GLU A 212 -27.03 26.45 -10.95
CA GLU A 212 -26.53 27.79 -10.65
C GLU A 212 -27.18 28.21 -9.34
N GLU A 213 -26.53 28.01 -8.19
CA GLU A 213 -26.77 28.80 -6.98
C GLU A 213 -25.72 28.41 -5.92
N ASP A 214 -24.98 29.42 -5.43
CA ASP A 214 -24.10 29.40 -4.25
C ASP A 214 -22.74 28.67 -4.33
N ALA A 215 -21.98 28.87 -5.41
CA ALA A 215 -20.59 28.37 -5.51
C ALA A 215 -19.56 29.17 -4.70
N ASN A 216 -19.97 30.12 -3.87
CA ASN A 216 -19.06 31.12 -3.33
C ASN A 216 -18.64 30.97 -1.85
N GLU A 217 -19.04 29.95 -1.12
CA GLU A 217 -18.72 29.86 0.32
C GLU A 217 -18.54 28.43 0.87
N GLN A 218 -17.94 27.50 0.15
CA GLN A 218 -17.69 26.22 0.78
C GLN A 218 -16.20 25.97 1.05
N ALA A 219 -15.70 26.62 2.10
CA ALA A 219 -14.45 26.24 2.71
C ALA A 219 -14.46 24.72 3.03
N CYS A 220 -13.39 24.03 2.71
CA CYS A 220 -13.26 22.60 3.02
C CYS A 220 -13.40 22.39 4.53
N SER A 221 -14.45 21.71 4.97
CA SER A 221 -14.76 21.47 6.39
C SER A 221 -13.75 20.55 7.10
N ILE A 222 -12.78 20.01 6.40
CA ILE A 222 -11.68 19.21 6.98
C ILE A 222 -10.52 20.11 7.39
N CYS A 223 -9.99 20.95 6.48
CA CYS A 223 -8.85 21.81 6.80
C CYS A 223 -9.26 23.16 7.35
N LEU A 224 -10.54 23.56 7.21
CA LEU A 224 -11.07 24.86 7.64
C LEU A 224 -10.22 26.04 7.15
N ASN A 225 -9.62 25.91 5.96
CA ASN A 225 -8.71 26.92 5.44
C ASN A 225 -9.52 28.12 4.95
N GLU A 226 -9.36 29.27 5.59
CA GLU A 226 -10.05 30.53 5.26
C GLU A 226 -9.30 31.37 4.21
N ASP A 227 -8.15 30.87 3.68
CA ASP A 227 -7.37 31.62 2.71
C ASP A 227 -7.79 31.27 1.27
N PRO A 228 -8.64 32.07 0.61
CA PRO A 228 -9.18 31.77 -0.72
C PRO A 228 -8.10 31.72 -1.80
N VAL A 229 -6.98 32.44 -1.64
CA VAL A 229 -5.89 32.48 -2.64
C VAL A 229 -5.08 31.19 -2.64
N ALA A 230 -4.93 30.54 -1.48
CA ALA A 230 -4.25 29.24 -1.38
C ALA A 230 -5.18 28.08 -1.79
N ASP A 231 -6.48 28.28 -1.79
CA ASP A 231 -7.50 27.26 -2.02
C ASP A 231 -7.87 27.09 -3.51
N GLU A 232 -7.80 28.15 -4.32
CA GLU A 232 -8.12 28.09 -5.76
C GLU A 232 -7.26 27.10 -6.57
N ALA A 233 -6.09 26.71 -6.04
CA ALA A 233 -5.17 25.78 -6.72
C ALA A 233 -5.40 24.30 -6.31
N ARG A 234 -6.25 24.02 -5.30
CA ARG A 234 -6.47 22.67 -4.80
C ARG A 234 -7.65 22.00 -5.50
N PRO A 235 -7.45 20.77 -6.03
CA PRO A 235 -8.56 20.05 -6.64
C PRO A 235 -9.64 19.71 -5.60
N VAL A 236 -10.88 20.06 -5.92
CA VAL A 236 -12.06 19.73 -5.13
C VAL A 236 -12.70 18.49 -5.72
N VAL A 237 -13.16 17.60 -4.85
CA VAL A 237 -13.82 16.35 -5.22
C VAL A 237 -15.14 16.20 -4.46
N ALA A 238 -16.09 15.51 -5.11
CA ALA A 238 -17.39 15.19 -4.55
C ALA A 238 -17.43 13.73 -4.10
N LEU A 239 -18.04 13.50 -2.93
CA LEU A 239 -18.44 12.17 -2.47
C LEU A 239 -19.77 11.74 -3.11
N PRO A 240 -20.09 10.43 -3.14
CA PRO A 240 -21.38 9.94 -3.61
C PRO A 240 -22.61 10.57 -2.91
N CYS A 241 -22.43 11.04 -1.68
CA CYS A 241 -23.46 11.73 -0.90
C CYS A 241 -23.63 13.22 -1.26
N GLY A 242 -22.85 13.76 -2.20
CA GLY A 242 -22.89 15.14 -2.66
C GLY A 242 -22.02 16.13 -1.89
N HIS A 243 -21.41 15.76 -0.78
CA HIS A 243 -20.51 16.65 -0.04
C HIS A 243 -19.15 16.77 -0.73
N HIS A 244 -18.55 17.97 -0.66
CA HIS A 244 -17.34 18.35 -1.37
C HIS A 244 -16.21 18.64 -0.39
N PHE A 245 -14.98 18.31 -0.79
CA PHE A 245 -13.77 18.52 0.01
C PHE A 245 -12.58 18.69 -0.93
N HIS A 246 -11.48 19.25 -0.43
CA HIS A 246 -10.22 19.13 -1.15
C HIS A 246 -9.84 17.65 -1.28
N GLU A 247 -9.33 17.27 -2.43
CA GLU A 247 -8.95 15.88 -2.72
C GLU A 247 -7.98 15.33 -1.67
N ASP A 248 -6.92 16.06 -1.36
CA ASP A 248 -5.92 15.66 -0.37
C ASP A 248 -6.54 15.50 1.03
N CYS A 249 -7.39 16.43 1.44
CA CYS A 249 -8.05 16.41 2.76
C CYS A 249 -8.95 15.18 2.94
N VAL A 250 -9.76 14.85 1.94
CA VAL A 250 -10.67 13.70 2.05
C VAL A 250 -9.94 12.36 1.92
N ILE A 251 -8.85 12.31 1.17
CA ILE A 251 -8.00 11.11 1.09
C ILE A 251 -7.31 10.86 2.43
N ASP A 252 -6.81 11.90 3.10
CA ASP A 252 -6.23 11.81 4.45
C ASP A 252 -7.31 11.36 5.46
N TRP A 253 -8.51 11.92 5.36
CA TRP A 253 -9.65 11.47 6.17
C TRP A 253 -9.95 9.98 6.01
N PHE A 254 -9.90 9.46 4.78
CA PHE A 254 -10.13 8.04 4.51
C PHE A 254 -9.06 7.11 5.09
N SER A 255 -7.95 7.64 5.52
CA SER A 255 -6.98 6.88 6.33
C SER A 255 -7.53 6.54 7.70
N THR A 256 -8.46 7.35 8.21
CA THR A 256 -9.11 7.19 9.52
C THR A 256 -10.49 6.54 9.40
N SER A 257 -11.31 6.97 8.43
CA SER A 257 -12.67 6.47 8.25
C SER A 257 -13.10 6.55 6.79
N PRO A 258 -13.57 5.46 6.17
CA PRO A 258 -14.04 5.44 4.79
C PRO A 258 -15.48 5.98 4.65
N THR A 259 -15.86 6.97 5.49
CA THR A 259 -17.18 7.59 5.53
C THR A 259 -17.07 9.09 5.27
N CYS A 260 -18.17 9.71 4.84
CA CYS A 260 -18.22 11.15 4.68
C CYS A 260 -17.98 11.88 6.02
N PRO A 261 -17.07 12.87 6.09
CA PRO A 261 -16.81 13.65 7.30
C PRO A 261 -18.06 14.34 7.87
N LEU A 262 -18.98 14.78 7.02
CA LEU A 262 -20.17 15.54 7.40
C LEU A 262 -21.35 14.64 7.75
N CYS A 263 -21.81 13.81 6.82
CA CYS A 263 -23.03 13.02 7.00
C CYS A 263 -22.79 11.58 7.46
N ARG A 264 -21.53 11.14 7.57
CA ARG A 264 -21.11 9.79 7.99
C ARG A 264 -21.65 8.63 7.13
N ARG A 265 -22.25 8.95 5.98
CA ARG A 265 -22.63 7.90 5.01
C ARG A 265 -21.39 7.24 4.45
N SER A 266 -21.49 5.95 4.14
CA SER A 266 -20.43 5.21 3.44
C SER A 266 -20.05 5.94 2.16
N SER A 267 -18.75 6.09 1.91
CA SER A 267 -18.19 6.74 0.71
C SER A 267 -18.03 5.77 -0.45
N HIS A 268 -18.36 4.50 -0.27
CA HIS A 268 -18.36 3.47 -1.32
C HIS A 268 -19.78 2.94 -1.52
N LEU A 269 -20.08 2.60 -2.75
CA LEU A 269 -21.33 1.94 -3.16
C LEU A 269 -21.22 0.43 -2.94
#